data_2923e54619a25ed461fc2f913f871b5f
#
_entry.id   2923e54619a25ed461fc2f913f871b5f
#
_cell.length_a   1.000
_cell.length_b   1.000
_cell.length_c   1.000
_cell.angle_alpha   90.00
_cell.angle_beta   90.00
_cell.angle_gamma   90.00
#
_symmetry.space_group_name_H-M   'P 1'
#
loop_
_entity.id
_entity.type
_entity.pdbx_description
1 polymer ?
#
loop_
_entity_poly.entity_id
_entity_poly.type
_entity_poly.pdbx_seq_one_letter_code
_entity_poly.pdbx_strand_id
1 'polypeptide(L)'
;LSTLDSVLTSFEARYLKIVGVKLSELDDLIAQLLQILANRNPKNKRYQQSAKEAQQRAYESSQASGKAAKEEDVPDNFEPSDDLKKLYHDIARRIHPDFSRNEEERSFREELMKEVNEAYSLGDILRLQELLSSIVNSEDYRAQNGIRKQIEVIKMKISKINARITTIDYEINHLLVSDLYQLKLQVDEAENHGMDLLGKMASQVVSRIKRIEQQLYGVINEQNEWGE
;
A
#
# COMPACT_ATOMS: atom_id res chain seq x y z
N LEU A 1 -4.03 0.05 -11.85
CA LEU A 1 -4.10 -0.26 -10.42
C LEU A 1 -2.71 -0.13 -9.78
N SER A 2 -1.70 -0.88 -10.24
CA SER A 2 -0.34 -0.85 -9.67
C SER A 2 0.27 0.57 -9.62
N THR A 3 0.08 1.38 -10.64
CA THR A 3 0.55 2.77 -10.68
C THR A 3 -0.12 3.63 -9.60
N LEU A 4 -1.44 3.48 -9.42
CA LEU A 4 -2.18 4.21 -8.39
C LEU A 4 -1.73 3.78 -6.99
N ASP A 5 -1.53 2.50 -6.80
CA ASP A 5 -1.07 1.91 -5.54
C ASP A 5 0.34 2.42 -5.18
N SER A 6 1.27 2.40 -6.13
CA SER A 6 2.63 2.96 -5.97
C SER A 6 2.61 4.45 -5.60
N VAL A 7 1.76 5.25 -6.26
CA VAL A 7 1.60 6.68 -5.96
C VAL A 7 1.06 6.90 -4.56
N LEU A 8 0.08 6.09 -4.13
CA LEU A 8 -0.47 6.19 -2.77
C LEU A 8 0.53 5.75 -1.71
N THR A 9 1.26 4.67 -1.94
CA THR A 9 2.33 4.20 -1.03
C THR A 9 3.41 5.27 -0.85
N SER A 10 3.86 5.89 -1.94
CA SER A 10 4.84 6.99 -1.89
C SER A 10 4.30 8.21 -1.12
N PHE A 11 3.04 8.55 -1.33
CA PHE A 11 2.40 9.65 -0.60
C PHE A 11 2.23 9.31 0.89
N GLU A 12 1.82 8.09 1.22
CA GLU A 12 1.71 7.61 2.61
C GLU A 12 3.04 7.70 3.35
N ALA A 13 4.13 7.23 2.73
CA ALA A 13 5.48 7.33 3.30
C ALA A 13 5.86 8.79 3.57
N ARG A 14 5.58 9.70 2.64
CA ARG A 14 5.81 11.14 2.80
C ARG A 14 4.97 11.73 3.95
N TYR A 15 3.70 11.40 4.02
CA TYR A 15 2.80 11.82 5.09
C TYR A 15 3.28 11.34 6.46
N LEU A 16 3.63 10.06 6.57
CA LEU A 16 4.13 9.46 7.81
C LEU A 16 5.44 10.11 8.27
N LYS A 17 6.34 10.44 7.34
CA LYS A 17 7.61 11.12 7.63
C LYS A 17 7.39 12.55 8.15
N ILE A 18 6.44 13.30 7.62
CA ILE A 18 6.23 14.72 7.96
C ILE A 18 5.25 14.87 9.14
N VAL A 19 4.11 14.21 9.07
CA VAL A 19 3.00 14.38 10.03
C VAL A 19 2.95 13.21 11.01
N GLY A 20 3.11 11.96 10.52
CA GLY A 20 2.98 10.75 11.32
C GLY A 20 3.97 10.69 12.49
N VAL A 21 5.24 11.10 12.29
CA VAL A 21 6.23 11.18 13.37
C VAL A 21 5.77 12.14 14.47
N LYS A 22 5.15 13.27 14.13
CA LYS A 22 4.64 14.23 15.12
C LYS A 22 3.37 13.73 15.81
N LEU A 23 2.53 12.99 15.11
CA LEU A 23 1.38 12.31 15.73
C LEU A 23 1.82 11.24 16.71
N SER A 24 2.83 10.45 16.38
CA SER A 24 3.41 9.44 17.30
C SER A 24 3.96 10.08 18.57
N GLU A 25 4.69 11.19 18.44
CA GLU A 25 5.19 11.97 19.58
C GLU A 25 4.04 12.50 20.47
N LEU A 26 2.98 13.01 19.85
CA LEU A 26 1.78 13.46 20.55
C LEU A 26 1.07 12.33 21.30
N ASP A 27 0.88 11.17 20.64
CA ASP A 27 0.20 10.03 21.23
C ASP A 27 0.98 9.46 22.42
N ASP A 28 2.31 9.46 22.34
CA ASP A 28 3.18 9.03 23.46
C ASP A 28 3.04 9.97 24.66
N LEU A 29 3.06 11.27 24.47
CA LEU A 29 2.85 12.25 25.54
C LEU A 29 1.44 12.15 26.16
N ILE A 30 0.42 11.92 25.35
CA ILE A 30 -0.94 11.69 25.85
C ILE A 30 -0.99 10.42 26.69
N ALA A 31 -0.33 9.33 26.25
CA ALA A 31 -0.29 8.08 26.98
C ALA A 31 0.40 8.26 28.35
N GLN A 32 1.52 9.00 28.38
CA GLN A 32 2.21 9.33 29.64
C GLN A 32 1.33 10.15 30.60
N LEU A 33 0.67 11.20 30.10
CA LEU A 33 -0.22 12.03 30.90
C LEU A 33 -1.37 11.21 31.49
N LEU A 34 -2.04 10.42 30.66
CA LEU A 34 -3.16 9.60 31.10
C LEU A 34 -2.73 8.49 32.07
N GLN A 35 -1.54 7.93 31.91
CA GLN A 35 -0.96 6.98 32.85
C GLN A 35 -0.73 7.60 34.24
N ILE A 36 -0.21 8.82 34.30
CA ILE A 36 -0.02 9.54 35.57
C ILE A 36 -1.37 9.81 36.24
N LEU A 37 -2.37 10.26 35.46
CA LEU A 37 -3.72 10.52 35.97
C LEU A 37 -4.41 9.25 36.48
N ALA A 38 -4.23 8.11 35.77
CA ALA A 38 -4.72 6.82 36.18
C ALA A 38 -4.08 6.33 37.48
N ASN A 39 -2.78 6.51 37.65
CA ASN A 39 -2.04 6.17 38.87
C ASN A 39 -2.51 7.00 40.07
N ARG A 40 -2.82 8.29 39.86
CA ARG A 40 -3.39 9.18 40.90
C ARG A 40 -4.83 8.80 41.27
N ASN A 41 -5.57 8.19 40.37
CA ASN A 41 -6.97 7.86 40.57
C ASN A 41 -7.23 6.35 40.37
N PRO A 42 -6.66 5.45 41.16
CA PRO A 42 -6.68 4.01 40.93
C PRO A 42 -8.09 3.41 40.96
N LYS A 43 -9.03 4.05 41.64
CA LYS A 43 -10.43 3.63 41.72
C LYS A 43 -11.28 4.12 40.54
N ASN A 44 -10.77 5.05 39.73
CA ASN A 44 -11.52 5.62 38.59
C ASN A 44 -11.29 4.78 37.35
N LYS A 45 -12.24 3.91 37.04
CA LYS A 45 -12.19 3.02 35.85
C LYS A 45 -12.03 3.77 34.52
N ARG A 46 -12.53 5.02 34.42
CA ARG A 46 -12.41 5.81 33.19
C ARG A 46 -10.94 6.16 32.90
N TYR A 47 -10.20 6.64 33.90
CA TYR A 47 -8.77 6.95 33.73
C TYR A 47 -7.97 5.69 33.39
N GLN A 48 -8.28 4.54 34.02
CA GLN A 48 -7.61 3.28 33.73
C GLN A 48 -7.85 2.85 32.27
N GLN A 49 -9.09 2.95 31.81
CA GLN A 49 -9.44 2.61 30.44
C GLN A 49 -8.79 3.56 29.42
N SER A 50 -8.89 4.89 29.66
CA SER A 50 -8.29 5.88 28.77
C SER A 50 -6.76 5.75 28.67
N ALA A 51 -6.08 5.40 29.76
CA ALA A 51 -4.64 5.16 29.74
C ALA A 51 -4.27 3.94 28.85
N LYS A 52 -5.02 2.83 28.97
CA LYS A 52 -4.81 1.66 28.13
C LYS A 52 -5.02 1.96 26.63
N GLU A 53 -6.11 2.66 26.31
CA GLU A 53 -6.42 3.05 24.93
C GLU A 53 -5.37 4.00 24.35
N ALA A 54 -4.84 4.92 25.16
CA ALA A 54 -3.78 5.82 24.73
C ALA A 54 -2.45 5.09 24.52
N GLN A 55 -2.09 4.13 25.39
CA GLN A 55 -0.90 3.29 25.22
C GLN A 55 -1.00 2.46 23.93
N GLN A 56 -2.17 1.89 23.66
CA GLN A 56 -2.37 1.14 22.40
C GLN A 56 -2.21 2.04 21.17
N ARG A 57 -2.79 3.25 21.19
CA ARG A 57 -2.64 4.21 20.09
C ARG A 57 -1.18 4.67 19.91
N ALA A 58 -0.47 4.97 21.00
CA ALA A 58 0.94 5.34 20.96
C ALA A 58 1.80 4.22 20.35
N TYR A 59 1.52 2.96 20.69
CA TYR A 59 2.20 1.81 20.08
C TYR A 59 1.92 1.71 18.59
N GLU A 60 0.66 1.81 18.16
CA GLU A 60 0.26 1.71 16.75
C GLU A 60 0.87 2.85 15.91
N SER A 61 0.79 4.11 16.38
CA SER A 61 1.35 5.27 15.68
C SER A 61 2.88 5.23 15.61
N SER A 62 3.55 4.70 16.64
CA SER A 62 4.99 4.48 16.65
C SER A 62 5.41 3.41 15.63
N GLN A 63 4.66 2.32 15.53
CA GLN A 63 4.92 1.28 14.53
C GLN A 63 4.75 1.80 13.10
N ALA A 64 3.70 2.56 12.84
CA ALA A 64 3.43 3.13 11.52
C ALA A 64 4.54 4.13 11.11
N SER A 65 4.89 5.07 11.99
CA SER A 65 5.95 6.06 11.72
C SER A 65 7.35 5.45 11.68
N GLY A 66 7.62 4.41 12.48
CA GLY A 66 8.91 3.72 12.51
C GLY A 66 9.18 2.88 11.25
N LYS A 67 8.16 2.36 10.58
CA LYS A 67 8.30 1.72 9.27
C LYS A 67 8.66 2.76 8.20
N ALA A 68 7.97 3.88 8.16
CA ALA A 68 8.23 4.96 7.21
C ALA A 68 9.63 5.60 7.37
N ALA A 69 10.19 5.62 8.59
CA ALA A 69 11.54 6.13 8.83
C ALA A 69 12.66 5.17 8.38
N LYS A 70 12.34 3.87 8.20
CA LYS A 70 13.29 2.85 7.72
C LYS A 70 13.25 2.67 6.21
N GLU A 71 12.22 3.13 5.56
CA GLU A 71 12.13 3.22 4.09
C GLU A 71 12.82 4.51 3.62
N GLU A 72 14.12 4.66 3.97
CA GLU A 72 14.99 5.62 3.31
C GLU A 72 15.17 5.15 1.86
N ASP A 73 14.71 5.99 0.90
CA ASP A 73 15.06 5.94 -0.51
C ASP A 73 15.46 4.52 -0.99
N VAL A 74 14.50 3.60 -1.00
CA VAL A 74 14.69 2.43 -1.85
C VAL A 74 14.57 2.99 -3.26
N PRO A 75 15.65 3.09 -4.03
CA PRO A 75 15.54 3.37 -5.44
C PRO A 75 14.57 2.33 -5.97
N ASP A 76 13.75 2.71 -6.93
CA ASP A 76 12.79 1.88 -7.68
C ASP A 76 13.56 0.78 -8.46
N ASN A 77 14.37 0.02 -7.76
CA ASN A 77 15.04 -1.18 -8.20
C ASN A 77 14.14 -2.35 -7.80
N PHE A 78 13.11 -2.55 -8.63
CA PHE A 78 12.39 -3.80 -8.63
C PHE A 78 13.40 -4.96 -8.79
N GLU A 79 13.75 -5.62 -7.67
CA GLU A 79 14.49 -6.88 -7.71
C GLU A 79 13.49 -8.03 -7.79
N PRO A 80 13.33 -8.62 -8.99
CA PRO A 80 12.39 -9.70 -9.18
C PRO A 80 12.79 -10.92 -8.33
N SER A 81 11.81 -11.47 -7.60
CA SER A 81 12.03 -12.70 -6.82
C SER A 81 12.46 -13.86 -7.73
N ASP A 82 13.15 -14.84 -7.16
CA ASP A 82 13.60 -16.03 -7.93
C ASP A 82 12.42 -16.80 -8.54
N ASP A 83 11.27 -16.82 -7.89
CA ASP A 83 10.08 -17.46 -8.42
C ASP A 83 9.47 -16.67 -9.58
N LEU A 84 9.50 -15.36 -9.53
CA LEU A 84 9.08 -14.49 -10.64
C LEU A 84 10.02 -14.69 -11.85
N LYS A 85 11.33 -14.75 -11.64
CA LYS A 85 12.32 -15.01 -12.69
C LYS A 85 12.10 -16.38 -13.34
N LYS A 86 11.91 -17.42 -12.53
CA LYS A 86 11.65 -18.79 -13.04
C LYS A 86 10.38 -18.83 -13.89
N LEU A 87 9.29 -18.22 -13.39
CA LEU A 87 8.01 -18.17 -14.09
C LEU A 87 8.14 -17.43 -15.42
N TYR A 88 8.79 -16.26 -15.43
CA TYR A 88 9.08 -15.50 -16.63
C TYR A 88 9.87 -16.31 -17.66
N HIS A 89 10.95 -16.97 -17.25
CA HIS A 89 11.78 -17.78 -18.14
C HIS A 89 11.02 -18.98 -18.73
N ASP A 90 10.15 -19.63 -17.95
CA ASP A 90 9.33 -20.75 -18.44
C ASP A 90 8.34 -20.27 -19.50
N ILE A 91 7.70 -19.12 -19.29
CA ILE A 91 6.81 -18.51 -20.26
C ILE A 91 7.58 -18.10 -21.53
N ALA A 92 8.64 -17.31 -21.36
CA ALA A 92 9.42 -16.78 -22.49
C ALA A 92 9.94 -17.89 -23.41
N ARG A 93 10.39 -19.02 -22.83
CA ARG A 93 10.84 -20.18 -23.61
C ARG A 93 9.73 -20.79 -24.47
N ARG A 94 8.48 -20.78 -24.00
CA ARG A 94 7.32 -21.34 -24.72
C ARG A 94 6.80 -20.46 -25.82
N ILE A 95 6.85 -19.13 -25.64
CA ILE A 95 6.25 -18.16 -26.57
C ILE A 95 7.27 -17.42 -27.42
N HIS A 96 8.56 -17.80 -27.40
CA HIS A 96 9.58 -17.08 -28.15
C HIS A 96 9.20 -16.95 -29.62
N PRO A 97 9.27 -15.76 -30.23
CA PRO A 97 8.88 -15.53 -31.63
C PRO A 97 9.64 -16.36 -32.64
N ASP A 98 10.89 -16.78 -32.32
CA ASP A 98 11.72 -17.60 -33.20
C ASP A 98 11.15 -19.02 -33.43
N PHE A 99 10.24 -19.48 -32.59
CA PHE A 99 9.56 -20.77 -32.75
C PHE A 99 8.25 -20.66 -33.55
N SER A 100 7.96 -19.52 -34.17
CA SER A 100 6.78 -19.30 -34.99
C SER A 100 6.88 -20.03 -36.34
N ARG A 101 5.76 -20.58 -36.81
CA ARG A 101 5.66 -21.31 -38.10
C ARG A 101 5.29 -20.40 -39.26
N ASN A 102 4.67 -19.27 -38.97
CA ASN A 102 4.25 -18.25 -39.95
C ASN A 102 4.26 -16.85 -39.29
N GLU A 103 4.06 -15.81 -40.14
CA GLU A 103 4.11 -14.41 -39.72
C GLU A 103 2.95 -14.03 -38.75
N GLU A 104 1.77 -14.63 -38.93
CA GLU A 104 0.62 -14.39 -38.03
C GLU A 104 0.91 -14.93 -36.62
N GLU A 105 1.49 -16.14 -36.53
CA GLU A 105 1.91 -16.72 -35.26
C GLU A 105 3.04 -15.92 -34.62
N ARG A 106 3.93 -15.38 -35.42
CA ARG A 106 5.04 -14.51 -34.94
C ARG A 106 4.50 -13.24 -34.30
N SER A 107 3.63 -12.50 -35.02
CA SER A 107 2.99 -11.30 -34.50
C SER A 107 2.23 -11.56 -33.18
N PHE A 108 1.48 -12.67 -33.12
CA PHE A 108 0.77 -13.06 -31.92
C PHE A 108 1.71 -13.36 -30.75
N ARG A 109 2.83 -14.06 -30.97
CA ARG A 109 3.83 -14.35 -29.95
C ARG A 109 4.56 -13.09 -29.49
N GLU A 110 4.82 -12.13 -30.38
CA GLU A 110 5.40 -10.85 -30.06
C GLU A 110 4.47 -10.00 -29.15
N GLU A 111 3.17 -9.99 -29.44
CA GLU A 111 2.18 -9.32 -28.57
C GLU A 111 2.11 -9.97 -27.19
N LEU A 112 2.05 -11.30 -27.15
CA LEU A 112 2.02 -12.03 -25.88
C LEU A 112 3.30 -11.82 -25.07
N MET A 113 4.45 -11.74 -25.74
CA MET A 113 5.73 -11.44 -25.07
C MET A 113 5.77 -10.04 -24.48
N LYS A 114 5.13 -9.04 -25.10
CA LYS A 114 4.97 -7.70 -24.53
C LYS A 114 4.18 -7.75 -23.22
N GLU A 115 3.04 -8.46 -23.18
CA GLU A 115 2.26 -8.63 -21.95
C GLU A 115 3.05 -9.32 -20.85
N VAL A 116 3.85 -10.35 -21.20
CA VAL A 116 4.72 -11.05 -20.24
C VAL A 116 5.80 -10.14 -19.67
N ASN A 117 6.43 -9.32 -20.53
CA ASN A 117 7.44 -8.35 -20.09
C ASN A 117 6.84 -7.29 -19.17
N GLU A 118 5.64 -6.81 -19.47
CA GLU A 118 4.92 -5.84 -18.64
C GLU A 118 4.58 -6.43 -17.28
N ALA A 119 3.98 -7.63 -17.24
CA ALA A 119 3.68 -8.33 -15.99
C ALA A 119 4.93 -8.60 -15.15
N TYR A 120 6.05 -8.94 -15.80
CA TYR A 120 7.35 -9.15 -15.13
C TYR A 120 7.89 -7.85 -14.53
N SER A 121 7.86 -6.74 -15.29
CA SER A 121 8.35 -5.44 -14.82
C SER A 121 7.52 -4.89 -13.64
N LEU A 122 6.25 -5.25 -13.57
CA LEU A 122 5.33 -4.89 -12.47
C LEU A 122 5.37 -5.87 -11.30
N GLY A 123 6.13 -6.98 -11.40
CA GLY A 123 6.16 -8.01 -10.37
C GLY A 123 4.85 -8.82 -10.24
N ASP A 124 3.96 -8.76 -11.23
CA ASP A 124 2.63 -9.39 -11.18
C ASP A 124 2.73 -10.91 -11.45
N ILE A 125 3.05 -11.65 -10.38
CA ILE A 125 3.14 -13.12 -10.40
C ILE A 125 1.81 -13.75 -10.83
N LEU A 126 0.68 -13.21 -10.38
CA LEU A 126 -0.64 -13.75 -10.70
C LEU A 126 -0.92 -13.62 -12.20
N ARG A 127 -0.58 -12.49 -12.79
CA ARG A 127 -0.72 -12.28 -14.23
C ARG A 127 0.16 -13.22 -15.04
N LEU A 128 1.40 -13.45 -14.63
CA LEU A 128 2.29 -14.41 -15.27
C LEU A 128 1.76 -15.85 -15.17
N GLN A 129 1.20 -16.26 -14.03
CA GLN A 129 0.56 -17.57 -13.86
C GLN A 129 -0.66 -17.74 -14.75
N GLU A 130 -1.50 -16.69 -14.90
CA GLU A 130 -2.63 -16.69 -15.82
C GLU A 130 -2.18 -16.85 -17.27
N LEU A 131 -1.15 -16.11 -17.69
CA LEU A 131 -0.57 -16.18 -19.02
C LEU A 131 -0.02 -17.59 -19.30
N LEU A 132 0.76 -18.17 -18.36
CA LEU A 132 1.27 -19.52 -18.48
C LEU A 132 0.14 -20.55 -18.65
N SER A 133 -0.88 -20.47 -17.80
CA SER A 133 -2.05 -21.36 -17.88
C SER A 133 -2.77 -21.25 -19.22
N SER A 134 -2.86 -20.03 -19.78
CA SER A 134 -3.48 -19.80 -21.08
C SER A 134 -2.66 -20.40 -22.24
N ILE A 135 -1.34 -20.33 -22.15
CA ILE A 135 -0.40 -20.88 -23.15
C ILE A 135 -0.46 -22.41 -23.14
N VAL A 136 -0.31 -23.02 -21.96
CA VAL A 136 -0.38 -24.50 -21.80
C VAL A 136 -1.72 -25.03 -22.34
N ASN A 137 -2.84 -24.43 -21.93
CA ASN A 137 -4.16 -24.83 -22.43
C ASN A 137 -4.29 -24.65 -23.95
N SER A 138 -3.62 -23.67 -24.56
CA SER A 138 -3.69 -23.45 -26.01
C SER A 138 -2.87 -24.46 -26.80
N GLU A 139 -1.76 -24.95 -26.26
CA GLU A 139 -0.91 -25.97 -26.89
C GLU A 139 -1.59 -27.36 -26.91
N ASP A 140 -2.20 -27.77 -25.79
CA ASP A 140 -2.96 -29.01 -25.69
C ASP A 140 -4.24 -28.99 -26.58
N TYR A 141 -4.84 -27.82 -26.74
CA TYR A 141 -6.07 -27.64 -27.51
C TYR A 141 -5.89 -27.66 -29.05
N ARG A 142 -4.73 -27.21 -29.53
CA ARG A 142 -4.45 -27.26 -30.99
C ARG A 142 -4.34 -28.69 -31.53
N ALA A 143 -4.05 -29.64 -30.65
CA ALA A 143 -3.85 -31.05 -31.06
C ALA A 143 -5.15 -31.86 -31.23
N GLN A 144 -6.27 -31.48 -30.61
CA GLN A 144 -7.40 -32.41 -30.49
C GLN A 144 -8.82 -31.89 -30.81
N ASN A 145 -9.07 -30.60 -31.09
CA ASN A 145 -10.43 -30.10 -31.03
C ASN A 145 -10.88 -29.16 -32.15
N GLY A 146 -12.07 -29.45 -32.72
CA GLY A 146 -12.73 -28.65 -33.77
C GLY A 146 -13.22 -27.26 -33.27
N ILE A 147 -13.55 -26.38 -34.21
CA ILE A 147 -13.89 -24.95 -34.07
C ILE A 147 -14.88 -24.66 -32.92
N ARG A 148 -15.86 -25.54 -32.65
CA ARG A 148 -16.82 -25.32 -31.56
C ARG A 148 -16.20 -25.25 -30.17
N LYS A 149 -15.25 -26.12 -29.87
CA LYS A 149 -14.57 -26.11 -28.56
C LYS A 149 -13.63 -24.91 -28.41
N GLN A 150 -13.01 -24.45 -29.50
CA GLN A 150 -12.22 -23.22 -29.50
C GLN A 150 -13.09 -22.00 -29.14
N ILE A 151 -14.30 -21.92 -29.68
CA ILE A 151 -15.26 -20.85 -29.36
C ILE A 151 -15.66 -20.91 -27.89
N GLU A 152 -15.90 -22.08 -27.31
CA GLU A 152 -16.25 -22.21 -25.89
C GLU A 152 -15.09 -21.73 -24.97
N VAL A 153 -13.85 -22.10 -25.30
CA VAL A 153 -12.67 -21.64 -24.55
C VAL A 153 -12.51 -20.13 -24.64
N ILE A 154 -12.67 -19.56 -25.83
CA ILE A 154 -12.60 -18.10 -26.00
C ILE A 154 -13.70 -17.41 -25.18
N LYS A 155 -14.93 -17.91 -25.18
CA LYS A 155 -16.02 -17.37 -24.36
C LYS A 155 -15.70 -17.43 -22.87
N MET A 156 -15.11 -18.54 -22.40
CA MET A 156 -14.67 -18.66 -20.99
C MET A 156 -13.56 -17.67 -20.66
N LYS A 157 -12.57 -17.47 -21.55
CA LYS A 157 -11.52 -16.47 -21.39
C LYS A 157 -12.09 -15.06 -21.31
N ILE A 158 -13.00 -14.69 -22.22
CA ILE A 158 -13.69 -13.40 -22.21
C ILE A 158 -14.44 -13.20 -20.89
N SER A 159 -15.17 -14.21 -20.42
CA SER A 159 -15.89 -14.13 -19.13
C SER A 159 -14.92 -13.89 -17.94
N LYS A 160 -13.77 -14.59 -17.91
CA LYS A 160 -12.74 -14.38 -16.87
C LYS A 160 -12.13 -12.97 -16.93
N ILE A 161 -11.81 -12.50 -18.14
CA ILE A 161 -11.27 -11.14 -18.33
C ILE A 161 -12.27 -10.09 -17.87
N ASN A 162 -13.54 -10.22 -18.25
CA ASN A 162 -14.59 -9.29 -17.83
C ASN A 162 -14.77 -9.28 -16.30
N ALA A 163 -14.75 -10.46 -15.66
CA ALA A 163 -14.80 -10.55 -14.21
C ALA A 163 -13.58 -9.83 -13.55
N ARG A 164 -12.37 -10.00 -14.12
CA ARG A 164 -11.18 -9.32 -13.62
C ARG A 164 -11.24 -7.81 -13.81
N ILE A 165 -11.73 -7.34 -14.97
CA ILE A 165 -11.97 -5.90 -15.20
C ILE A 165 -12.89 -5.34 -14.11
N THR A 166 -14.01 -6.00 -13.84
CA THR A 166 -14.95 -5.58 -12.79
C THR A 166 -14.29 -5.52 -11.41
N THR A 167 -13.44 -6.49 -11.07
CA THR A 167 -12.70 -6.49 -9.82
C THR A 167 -11.72 -5.31 -9.75
N ILE A 168 -10.95 -5.08 -10.81
CA ILE A 168 -9.99 -3.96 -10.88
C ILE A 168 -10.71 -2.62 -10.79
N ASP A 169 -11.84 -2.46 -11.47
CA ASP A 169 -12.66 -1.24 -11.40
C ASP A 169 -13.16 -0.99 -9.97
N TYR A 170 -13.59 -2.05 -9.28
CA TYR A 170 -13.98 -1.96 -7.87
C TYR A 170 -12.80 -1.53 -6.99
N GLU A 171 -11.63 -2.15 -7.13
CA GLU A 171 -10.43 -1.81 -6.36
C GLU A 171 -9.97 -0.36 -6.62
N ILE A 172 -9.95 0.07 -7.89
CA ILE A 172 -9.64 1.47 -8.26
C ILE A 172 -10.62 2.42 -7.58
N ASN A 173 -11.93 2.17 -7.69
CA ASN A 173 -12.93 3.02 -7.08
C ASN A 173 -12.78 3.06 -5.56
N HIS A 174 -12.45 1.94 -4.92
CA HIS A 174 -12.19 1.89 -3.48
C HIS A 174 -10.99 2.75 -3.09
N LEU A 175 -9.89 2.69 -3.85
CA LEU A 175 -8.72 3.53 -3.62
C LEU A 175 -9.03 5.02 -3.83
N LEU A 176 -9.76 5.37 -4.87
CA LEU A 176 -10.12 6.77 -5.19
C LEU A 176 -11.00 7.44 -4.13
N VAL A 177 -11.83 6.66 -3.41
CA VAL A 177 -12.66 7.20 -2.32
C VAL A 177 -11.99 7.10 -0.95
N SER A 178 -10.79 6.51 -0.86
CA SER A 178 -10.06 6.38 0.40
C SER A 178 -9.64 7.74 0.97
N ASP A 179 -9.61 7.85 2.30
CA ASP A 179 -9.18 9.07 2.99
C ASP A 179 -7.75 9.49 2.58
N LEU A 180 -6.88 8.51 2.35
CA LEU A 180 -5.51 8.74 1.91
C LEU A 180 -5.45 9.41 0.53
N TYR A 181 -6.24 8.93 -0.43
CA TYR A 181 -6.31 9.51 -1.77
C TYR A 181 -6.91 10.92 -1.74
N GLN A 182 -7.97 11.13 -0.94
CA GLN A 182 -8.60 12.43 -0.78
C GLN A 182 -7.64 13.44 -0.14
N LEU A 183 -6.87 13.01 0.86
CA LEU A 183 -5.82 13.84 1.46
C LEU A 183 -4.73 14.17 0.43
N LYS A 184 -4.31 13.17 -0.38
CA LYS A 184 -3.34 13.40 -1.46
C LYS A 184 -3.81 14.48 -2.42
N LEU A 185 -5.06 14.42 -2.88
CA LEU A 185 -5.63 15.44 -3.77
C LEU A 185 -5.57 16.84 -3.16
N GLN A 186 -5.92 16.98 -1.87
CA GLN A 186 -5.84 18.24 -1.16
C GLN A 186 -4.42 18.78 -1.06
N VAL A 187 -3.45 17.88 -0.82
CA VAL A 187 -2.02 18.25 -0.77
C VAL A 187 -1.54 18.69 -2.14
N ASP A 188 -1.83 17.93 -3.21
CA ASP A 188 -1.45 18.28 -4.58
C ASP A 188 -2.04 19.65 -4.99
N GLU A 189 -3.31 19.91 -4.66
CA GLU A 189 -3.95 21.19 -4.94
C GLU A 189 -3.29 22.34 -4.17
N ALA A 190 -2.98 22.12 -2.89
CA ALA A 190 -2.29 23.12 -2.06
C ALA A 190 -0.89 23.42 -2.62
N GLU A 191 -0.12 22.41 -3.01
CA GLU A 191 1.21 22.56 -3.60
C GLU A 191 1.18 23.30 -4.93
N ASN A 192 0.18 23.05 -5.77
CA ASN A 192 -0.03 23.81 -7.02
C ASN A 192 -0.27 25.31 -6.76
N HIS A 193 -0.77 25.67 -5.57
CA HIS A 193 -0.92 27.06 -5.11
C HIS A 193 0.27 27.55 -4.27
N GLY A 194 1.37 26.81 -4.22
CA GLY A 194 2.57 27.15 -3.46
C GLY A 194 2.40 27.04 -1.93
N MET A 195 1.43 26.27 -1.45
CA MET A 195 1.14 26.07 -0.03
C MET A 195 1.62 24.69 0.44
N ASP A 196 2.38 24.65 1.53
CA ASP A 196 2.79 23.40 2.21
C ASP A 196 1.70 22.96 3.20
N LEU A 197 0.75 22.15 2.74
CA LEU A 197 -0.34 21.64 3.59
C LEU A 197 0.18 20.64 4.63
N LEU A 198 1.11 19.74 4.27
CA LEU A 198 1.66 18.75 5.21
C LEU A 198 2.46 19.44 6.32
N GLY A 199 3.30 20.42 5.99
CA GLY A 199 4.02 21.23 6.98
C GLY A 199 3.07 22.00 7.90
N LYS A 200 1.95 22.51 7.38
CA LYS A 200 0.92 23.16 8.19
C LYS A 200 0.24 22.17 9.15
N MET A 201 -0.10 20.96 8.70
CA MET A 201 -0.64 19.90 9.54
C MET A 201 0.35 19.51 10.65
N ALA A 202 1.61 19.30 10.29
CA ALA A 202 2.68 19.00 11.27
C ALA A 202 2.81 20.11 12.31
N SER A 203 2.78 21.39 11.91
CA SER A 203 2.83 22.54 12.80
C SER A 203 1.65 22.61 13.79
N GLN A 204 0.46 22.22 13.34
CA GLN A 204 -0.71 22.10 14.22
C GLN A 204 -0.51 21.00 15.27
N VAL A 205 0.05 19.85 14.87
CA VAL A 205 0.37 18.77 15.80
C VAL A 205 1.42 19.23 16.82
N VAL A 206 2.49 19.90 16.38
CA VAL A 206 3.52 20.47 17.28
C VAL A 206 2.90 21.44 18.29
N SER A 207 1.93 22.25 17.88
CA SER A 207 1.21 23.14 18.80
C SER A 207 0.40 22.38 19.86
N ARG A 208 -0.14 21.22 19.50
CA ARG A 208 -0.81 20.32 20.46
C ARG A 208 0.18 19.65 21.38
N ILE A 209 1.32 19.19 20.88
CA ILE A 209 2.44 18.63 21.67
C ILE A 209 2.80 19.60 22.79
N LYS A 210 3.09 20.86 22.47
CA LYS A 210 3.45 21.88 23.47
C LYS A 210 2.40 22.05 24.58
N ARG A 211 1.10 21.96 24.23
CA ARG A 211 0.03 22.03 25.25
C ARG A 211 0.03 20.80 26.16
N ILE A 212 0.23 19.61 25.61
CA ILE A 212 0.29 18.39 26.43
C ILE A 212 1.53 18.36 27.31
N GLU A 213 2.69 18.82 26.80
CA GLU A 213 3.91 18.97 27.60
C GLU A 213 3.69 19.91 28.80
N GLN A 214 3.01 21.06 28.58
CA GLN A 214 2.69 21.97 29.67
C GLN A 214 1.76 21.34 30.69
N GLN A 215 0.76 20.58 30.27
CA GLN A 215 -0.12 19.85 31.17
C GLN A 215 0.64 18.78 31.96
N LEU A 216 1.51 18.02 31.27
CA LEU A 216 2.33 16.99 31.88
C LEU A 216 3.26 17.60 32.95
N TYR A 217 3.92 18.72 32.61
CA TYR A 217 4.78 19.44 33.54
C TYR A 217 4.01 19.94 34.77
N GLY A 218 2.82 20.51 34.60
CA GLY A 218 1.96 20.93 35.70
C GLY A 218 1.57 19.76 36.62
N VAL A 219 1.16 18.65 36.02
CA VAL A 219 0.80 17.44 36.78
C VAL A 219 2.01 16.87 37.55
N ILE A 220 3.21 16.86 36.98
CA ILE A 220 4.41 16.36 37.64
C ILE A 220 4.82 17.28 38.80
N ASN A 221 4.77 18.59 38.61
CA ASN A 221 5.17 19.54 39.70
C ASN A 221 4.24 19.52 40.89
N GLU A 222 2.93 19.38 40.68
CA GLU A 222 1.97 19.15 41.76
C GLU A 222 2.30 17.87 42.58
N GLN A 223 3.00 16.89 41.98
CA GLN A 223 3.48 15.71 42.74
C GLN A 223 4.60 16.03 43.71
N ASN A 224 5.48 16.95 43.32
CA ASN A 224 6.64 17.30 44.13
C ASN A 224 6.28 18.23 45.32
N GLU A 225 5.22 19.01 45.17
CA GLU A 225 4.75 19.90 46.26
C GLU A 225 3.93 19.18 47.35
N TRP A 226 3.39 17.97 47.08
CA TRP A 226 2.61 17.19 48.06
C TRP A 226 3.42 16.02 48.65
N GLY A 227 4.67 15.87 48.26
CA GLY A 227 5.56 14.78 48.69
C GLY A 227 6.58 15.16 49.79
N GLU A 228 6.58 16.43 50.22
CA GLU A 228 7.28 16.91 51.44
C GLU A 228 6.27 17.01 52.59
#